data_6d73ed1fdf621110ae8c0ed9adf0423c
#
_entry.id   6d73ed1fdf621110ae8c0ed9adf0423c
#
_cell.length_a   1.000
_cell.length_b   1.000
_cell.length_c   1.000
_cell.angle_alpha   90.00
_cell.angle_beta   90.00
_cell.angle_gamma   90.00
#
_symmetry.space_group_name_H-M   'P 1'
#
loop_
_entity.id
_entity.type
_entity.pdbx_description
1 polymer ?
#
loop_
_entity_poly.entity_id
_entity_poly.type
_entity_poly.pdbx_seq_one_letter_code
_entity_poly.pdbx_strand_id
1 'polypeptide(L)'
;MVYGINQDGSIGEERRVEHHQEPNGRMSHIHASMPTPDGKYIAVADCGLDYIYLYDAKTYQKVFEWKAPEDSGPRQLRFSPDGKYLYMVSELSCQIFVFEYQPDCKDMLRNVQVISTRREDGYDRENYTSALQMHPSGRYLLAGNRGHNSIVVYEVDKETGLLMLKGHTMLAGDFCREFCFVPDEIGRASCRERV
;
A
#
# COMPACT_ATOMS: atom_id res chain seq x y z
N MET A 1 -8.80 11.35 -9.67
CA MET A 1 -10.12 11.90 -10.05
C MET A 1 -11.17 11.49 -9.03
N VAL A 2 -12.12 12.37 -8.71
CA VAL A 2 -13.24 12.13 -7.78
C VAL A 2 -14.55 12.30 -8.55
N TYR A 3 -15.43 11.33 -8.43
CA TYR A 3 -16.76 11.33 -9.05
C TYR A 3 -17.84 11.22 -7.98
N GLY A 4 -19.01 11.78 -8.26
CA GLY A 4 -20.21 11.50 -7.50
C GLY A 4 -20.69 10.06 -7.74
N ILE A 5 -21.51 9.54 -6.84
CA ILE A 5 -22.30 8.33 -7.04
C ILE A 5 -23.76 8.74 -7.04
N ASN A 6 -24.50 8.39 -8.09
CA ASN A 6 -25.92 8.64 -8.22
C ASN A 6 -26.75 7.69 -7.33
N GLN A 7 -28.01 8.01 -7.11
CA GLN A 7 -28.90 7.17 -6.27
C GLN A 7 -29.08 5.74 -6.81
N ASP A 8 -28.96 5.55 -8.11
CA ASP A 8 -29.04 4.25 -8.79
C ASP A 8 -27.71 3.47 -8.77
N GLY A 9 -26.65 4.02 -8.15
CA GLY A 9 -25.31 3.42 -8.06
C GLY A 9 -24.42 3.68 -9.27
N SER A 10 -24.88 4.41 -10.28
CA SER A 10 -24.05 4.81 -11.43
C SER A 10 -23.04 5.89 -11.06
N ILE A 11 -21.96 5.99 -11.86
CA ILE A 11 -20.97 7.08 -11.72
C ILE A 11 -21.64 8.39 -12.16
N GLY A 12 -21.62 9.36 -11.28
CA GLY A 12 -22.15 10.70 -11.51
C GLY A 12 -21.12 11.65 -12.06
N GLU A 13 -21.35 12.94 -11.86
CA GLU A 13 -20.48 14.01 -12.38
C GLU A 13 -19.11 13.98 -11.72
N GLU A 14 -18.09 14.37 -12.50
CA GLU A 14 -16.76 14.62 -12.02
C GLU A 14 -16.76 15.81 -11.04
N ARG A 15 -16.22 15.59 -9.85
CA ARG A 15 -16.14 16.62 -8.81
C ARG A 15 -14.77 17.29 -8.76
N ARG A 16 -13.70 16.52 -9.03
CA ARG A 16 -12.34 17.02 -8.99
C ARG A 16 -11.37 16.14 -9.78
N VAL A 17 -10.44 16.80 -10.47
CA VAL A 17 -9.21 16.19 -11.02
C VAL A 17 -8.01 16.84 -10.37
N GLU A 18 -7.08 16.03 -9.90
CA GLU A 18 -5.76 16.46 -9.46
C GLU A 18 -4.70 15.90 -10.41
N HIS A 19 -3.79 16.77 -10.83
CA HIS A 19 -2.62 16.41 -11.63
C HIS A 19 -1.35 16.67 -10.81
N HIS A 20 -0.60 15.62 -10.55
CA HIS A 20 0.71 15.75 -9.91
C HIS A 20 1.78 15.76 -10.99
N GLN A 21 2.73 16.67 -10.86
CA GLN A 21 3.88 16.78 -11.76
C GLN A 21 5.08 17.29 -10.97
N GLU A 22 6.27 16.83 -11.34
CA GLU A 22 7.51 17.39 -10.86
C GLU A 22 8.24 18.19 -11.96
N PRO A 23 9.02 19.22 -11.60
CA PRO A 23 9.77 20.04 -12.56
C PRO A 23 10.75 19.26 -13.43
N ASN A 24 11.20 18.10 -12.96
CA ASN A 24 12.14 17.23 -13.68
C ASN A 24 11.51 16.36 -14.78
N GLY A 25 10.20 16.52 -15.03
CA GLY A 25 9.47 15.79 -16.06
C GLY A 25 8.99 14.40 -15.63
N ARG A 26 9.20 13.98 -14.38
CA ARG A 26 8.58 12.76 -13.85
C ARG A 26 7.07 12.90 -13.84
N MET A 27 6.38 11.83 -14.19
CA MET A 27 4.91 11.81 -14.26
C MET A 27 4.32 11.02 -13.09
N SER A 28 3.21 11.52 -12.59
CA SER A 28 2.39 10.84 -11.60
C SER A 28 1.88 9.50 -12.14
N HIS A 29 1.94 8.49 -11.29
CA HIS A 29 1.37 7.19 -11.53
C HIS A 29 0.67 6.71 -10.25
N ILE A 30 -0.51 7.25 -10.00
CA ILE A 30 -1.31 6.88 -8.83
C ILE A 30 -1.66 5.40 -8.92
N HIS A 31 -1.27 4.65 -7.91
CA HIS A 31 -1.48 3.20 -7.87
C HIS A 31 -2.55 2.77 -6.86
N ALA A 32 -2.71 3.49 -5.79
CA ALA A 32 -3.73 3.20 -4.77
C ALA A 32 -4.30 4.48 -4.17
N SER A 33 -5.57 4.40 -3.78
CA SER A 33 -6.23 5.38 -2.94
C SER A 33 -7.16 4.68 -1.96
N MET A 34 -7.24 5.18 -0.73
CA MET A 34 -8.13 4.64 0.29
C MET A 34 -8.49 5.70 1.34
N PRO A 35 -9.69 5.63 1.95
CA PRO A 35 -10.00 6.50 3.07
C PRO A 35 -9.14 6.15 4.28
N THR A 36 -8.82 7.15 5.10
CA THR A 36 -8.24 6.93 6.43
C THR A 36 -9.29 6.35 7.39
N PRO A 37 -8.90 5.59 8.42
CA PRO A 37 -9.85 4.94 9.33
C PRO A 37 -10.80 5.88 10.05
N ASP A 38 -10.37 7.11 10.30
CA ASP A 38 -11.17 8.18 10.92
C ASP A 38 -12.08 8.91 9.92
N GLY A 39 -11.99 8.58 8.62
CA GLY A 39 -12.76 9.20 7.54
C GLY A 39 -12.42 10.67 7.26
N LYS A 40 -11.38 11.22 7.88
CA LYS A 40 -10.99 12.63 7.70
C LYS A 40 -10.30 12.86 6.36
N TYR A 41 -9.51 11.86 5.88
CA TYR A 41 -8.66 12.03 4.72
C TYR A 41 -8.78 10.85 3.73
N ILE A 42 -8.23 11.08 2.53
CA ILE A 42 -7.99 10.06 1.52
C ILE A 42 -6.48 9.95 1.34
N ALA A 43 -5.93 8.77 1.67
CA ALA A 43 -4.53 8.46 1.44
C ALA A 43 -4.34 7.96 0.00
N VAL A 44 -3.30 8.48 -0.67
CA VAL A 44 -3.01 8.20 -2.08
C VAL A 44 -1.54 7.85 -2.23
N ALA A 45 -1.24 6.72 -2.88
CA ALA A 45 0.13 6.32 -3.21
C ALA A 45 0.43 6.63 -4.68
N ASP A 46 1.51 7.38 -4.90
CA ASP A 46 2.01 7.74 -6.24
C ASP A 46 3.33 7.01 -6.52
N CYS A 47 3.24 5.96 -7.32
CA CYS A 47 4.37 5.13 -7.72
C CYS A 47 5.35 5.88 -8.65
N GLY A 48 4.84 6.81 -9.45
CA GLY A 48 5.65 7.56 -10.42
C GLY A 48 6.47 8.68 -9.80
N LEU A 49 5.95 9.31 -8.76
CA LEU A 49 6.59 10.46 -8.12
C LEU A 49 7.20 10.15 -6.75
N ASP A 50 7.07 8.93 -6.24
CA ASP A 50 7.54 8.50 -4.92
C ASP A 50 6.88 9.25 -3.75
N TYR A 51 5.56 9.44 -3.81
CA TYR A 51 4.84 10.14 -2.74
C TYR A 51 3.69 9.31 -2.14
N ILE A 52 3.41 9.61 -0.88
CA ILE A 52 2.10 9.40 -0.27
C ILE A 52 1.50 10.79 -0.05
N TYR A 53 0.27 11.00 -0.53
CA TYR A 53 -0.50 12.22 -0.29
C TYR A 53 -1.68 11.94 0.63
N LEU A 54 -2.03 12.92 1.47
CA LEU A 54 -3.30 12.93 2.18
C LEU A 54 -4.14 14.12 1.68
N TYR A 55 -5.36 13.82 1.30
CA TYR A 55 -6.37 14.80 0.88
C TYR A 55 -7.48 14.87 1.91
N ASP A 56 -7.95 16.04 2.25
CA ASP A 56 -9.16 16.20 3.04
C ASP A 56 -10.35 15.55 2.33
N ALA A 57 -11.07 14.68 3.02
CA ALA A 57 -12.12 13.85 2.40
C ALA A 57 -13.39 14.65 1.99
N LYS A 58 -13.55 15.88 2.48
CA LYS A 58 -14.69 16.75 2.17
C LYS A 58 -14.38 17.76 1.07
N THR A 59 -13.20 18.39 1.18
CA THR A 59 -12.80 19.48 0.27
C THR A 59 -11.93 19.00 -0.89
N TYR A 60 -11.38 17.77 -0.76
CA TYR A 60 -10.41 17.17 -1.71
C TYR A 60 -9.14 18.01 -1.89
N GLN A 61 -8.82 18.89 -0.92
CA GLN A 61 -7.57 19.63 -0.92
C GLN A 61 -6.44 18.75 -0.38
N LYS A 62 -5.27 18.81 -1.01
CA LYS A 62 -4.07 18.17 -0.48
C LYS A 62 -3.67 18.87 0.82
N VAL A 63 -3.58 18.13 1.93
CA VAL A 63 -3.26 18.64 3.25
C VAL A 63 -1.90 18.17 3.76
N PHE A 64 -1.40 17.06 3.21
CA PHE A 64 -0.12 16.49 3.62
C PHE A 64 0.52 15.71 2.48
N GLU A 65 1.85 15.65 2.47
CA GLU A 65 2.62 14.77 1.60
C GLU A 65 3.84 14.22 2.34
N TRP A 66 4.15 12.96 2.06
CA TRP A 66 5.37 12.30 2.49
C TRP A 66 6.11 11.78 1.26
N LYS A 67 7.40 12.17 1.14
CA LYS A 67 8.23 11.70 0.03
C LYS A 67 9.01 10.47 0.43
N ALA A 68 8.85 9.40 -0.34
CA ALA A 68 9.68 8.20 -0.24
C ALA A 68 11.10 8.48 -0.81
N PRO A 69 12.08 7.64 -0.47
CA PRO A 69 13.35 7.62 -1.19
C PRO A 69 13.12 7.47 -2.70
N GLU A 70 14.01 8.07 -3.49
CA GLU A 70 13.93 8.03 -4.95
C GLU A 70 13.86 6.59 -5.46
N ASP A 71 13.05 6.37 -6.49
CA ASP A 71 12.79 5.06 -7.11
C ASP A 71 12.24 3.99 -6.12
N SER A 72 11.54 4.41 -5.07
CA SER A 72 10.83 3.47 -4.19
C SER A 72 9.58 2.90 -4.85
N GLY A 73 8.78 3.72 -5.51
CA GLY A 73 7.52 3.36 -6.13
C GLY A 73 6.41 2.96 -5.15
N PRO A 74 5.89 3.89 -4.33
CA PRO A 74 4.73 3.66 -3.46
C PRO A 74 3.57 3.05 -4.22
N ARG A 75 3.08 1.86 -3.80
CA ARG A 75 2.16 1.09 -4.63
C ARG A 75 0.82 0.81 -3.97
N GLN A 76 0.80 0.14 -2.84
CA GLN A 76 -0.43 -0.14 -2.09
C GLN A 76 -0.30 0.30 -0.64
N LEU A 77 -1.45 0.63 -0.07
CA LEU A 77 -1.61 1.11 1.31
C LEU A 77 -2.54 0.18 2.06
N ARG A 78 -2.27 -0.06 3.35
CA ARG A 78 -3.19 -0.74 4.27
C ARG A 78 -3.05 -0.13 5.65
N PHE A 79 -4.18 0.15 6.30
CA PHE A 79 -4.19 0.53 7.71
C PHE A 79 -4.28 -0.72 8.60
N SER A 80 -3.73 -0.61 9.81
CA SER A 80 -4.02 -1.55 10.88
C SER A 80 -5.50 -1.50 11.25
N PRO A 81 -6.09 -2.59 11.79
CA PRO A 81 -7.51 -2.59 12.15
C PRO A 81 -7.93 -1.53 13.18
N ASP A 82 -7.01 -1.12 14.05
CA ASP A 82 -7.22 -0.04 15.03
C ASP A 82 -6.97 1.36 14.46
N GLY A 83 -6.51 1.45 13.21
CA GLY A 83 -6.28 2.70 12.50
C GLY A 83 -5.03 3.48 12.92
N LYS A 84 -4.19 2.95 13.81
CA LYS A 84 -3.02 3.67 14.31
C LYS A 84 -1.82 3.62 13.37
N TYR A 85 -1.72 2.60 12.53
CA TYR A 85 -0.58 2.37 11.66
C TYR A 85 -1.01 2.28 10.21
N LEU A 86 -0.20 2.89 9.33
CA LEU A 86 -0.30 2.76 7.88
C LEU A 86 0.90 1.95 7.38
N TYR A 87 0.62 0.94 6.57
CA TYR A 87 1.61 0.15 5.84
C TYR A 87 1.57 0.53 4.37
N MET A 88 2.71 0.88 3.81
CA MET A 88 2.89 1.15 2.39
C MET A 88 3.90 0.17 1.82
N VAL A 89 3.51 -0.56 0.78
CA VAL A 89 4.45 -1.37 0.01
C VAL A 89 4.95 -0.58 -1.19
N SER A 90 6.27 -0.63 -1.40
CA SER A 90 6.93 -0.03 -2.54
C SER A 90 7.25 -1.08 -3.60
N GLU A 91 6.88 -0.78 -4.84
CA GLU A 91 7.02 -1.70 -5.98
C GLU A 91 8.48 -1.90 -6.36
N LEU A 92 9.22 -0.80 -6.50
CA LEU A 92 10.57 -0.81 -7.08
C LEU A 92 11.65 -1.15 -6.05
N SER A 93 11.60 -0.55 -4.86
CA SER A 93 12.57 -0.85 -3.80
C SER A 93 12.32 -2.15 -3.07
N CYS A 94 11.17 -2.81 -3.29
CA CYS A 94 10.80 -4.06 -2.62
C CYS A 94 10.84 -3.96 -1.09
N GLN A 95 10.20 -2.93 -0.54
CA GLN A 95 10.17 -2.64 0.88
C GLN A 95 8.75 -2.37 1.36
N ILE A 96 8.52 -2.57 2.65
CA ILE A 96 7.34 -2.05 3.35
C ILE A 96 7.80 -0.96 4.29
N PHE A 97 7.15 0.18 4.20
CA PHE A 97 7.29 1.31 5.11
C PHE A 97 6.14 1.27 6.10
N VAL A 98 6.46 1.34 7.39
CA VAL A 98 5.48 1.37 8.48
C VAL A 98 5.44 2.79 9.04
N PHE A 99 4.25 3.35 9.14
CA PHE A 99 4.03 4.68 9.68
C PHE A 99 3.08 4.64 10.87
N GLU A 100 3.39 5.42 11.90
CA GLU A 100 2.34 5.87 12.81
C GLU A 100 1.49 6.93 12.11
N TYR A 101 0.19 6.76 12.17
CA TYR A 101 -0.78 7.71 11.64
C TYR A 101 -1.23 8.67 12.75
N GLN A 102 -0.93 9.95 12.60
CA GLN A 102 -1.13 11.01 13.58
C GLN A 102 -1.90 12.17 12.93
N PRO A 103 -3.23 12.04 12.71
CA PRO A 103 -4.02 12.96 11.88
C PRO A 103 -4.06 14.41 12.39
N ASP A 104 -3.79 14.62 13.67
CA ASP A 104 -3.85 15.94 14.30
C ASP A 104 -2.45 16.58 14.48
N CYS A 105 -1.39 15.91 13.98
CA CYS A 105 -0.01 16.40 14.01
C CYS A 105 0.39 17.04 12.67
N LYS A 106 1.42 17.90 12.71
CA LYS A 106 2.00 18.45 11.48
C LYS A 106 2.59 17.35 10.59
N ASP A 107 3.28 16.39 11.20
CA ASP A 107 3.83 15.22 10.53
C ASP A 107 2.84 14.05 10.69
N MET A 108 1.82 14.04 9.81
CA MET A 108 0.70 13.10 9.91
C MET A 108 1.09 11.64 9.72
N LEU A 109 2.23 11.37 9.06
CA LEU A 109 2.80 10.04 8.83
C LEU A 109 4.24 10.00 9.33
N ARG A 110 4.46 9.43 10.50
CA ARG A 110 5.79 9.23 11.08
C ARG A 110 6.31 7.85 10.71
N ASN A 111 7.30 7.77 9.82
CA ASN A 111 7.92 6.48 9.48
C ASN A 111 8.66 5.90 10.68
N VAL A 112 8.32 4.68 11.08
CA VAL A 112 8.87 3.97 12.25
C VAL A 112 9.64 2.72 11.90
N GLN A 113 9.44 2.17 10.69
CA GLN A 113 10.18 1.01 10.21
C GLN A 113 10.21 0.98 8.68
N VAL A 114 11.31 0.47 8.15
CA VAL A 114 11.42 0.02 6.75
C VAL A 114 11.93 -1.41 6.77
N ILE A 115 11.23 -2.33 6.09
CA ILE A 115 11.58 -3.75 6.06
C ILE A 115 11.51 -4.30 4.63
N SER A 116 12.48 -5.13 4.25
CA SER A 116 12.57 -5.72 2.92
C SER A 116 11.53 -6.81 2.71
N THR A 117 10.93 -6.88 1.51
CA THR A 117 10.08 -8.00 1.07
C THR A 117 10.86 -9.10 0.37
N ARG A 118 12.15 -8.86 0.07
CA ARG A 118 13.01 -9.83 -0.60
C ARG A 118 13.41 -10.95 0.36
N ARG A 119 13.57 -12.13 -0.19
CA ARG A 119 14.15 -13.26 0.52
C ARG A 119 15.69 -13.20 0.42
N GLU A 120 16.37 -13.51 1.51
CA GLU A 120 17.82 -13.61 1.57
C GLU A 120 18.28 -15.03 1.20
N ASP A 121 18.04 -15.44 -0.06
CA ASP A 121 18.37 -16.78 -0.57
C ASP A 121 19.28 -16.72 -1.80
N GLY A 122 19.89 -15.56 -2.09
CA GLY A 122 20.72 -15.34 -3.26
C GLY A 122 19.93 -15.06 -4.54
N TYR A 123 18.64 -14.84 -4.48
CA TYR A 123 17.88 -14.41 -5.66
C TYR A 123 18.27 -12.99 -6.06
N ASP A 124 18.98 -12.88 -7.19
CA ASP A 124 19.58 -11.67 -7.73
C ASP A 124 18.86 -11.06 -8.94
N ARG A 125 17.77 -11.70 -9.37
CA ARG A 125 16.99 -11.23 -10.52
C ARG A 125 16.02 -10.10 -10.14
N GLU A 126 15.42 -9.51 -11.18
CA GLU A 126 14.37 -8.50 -10.99
C GLU A 126 13.24 -9.00 -10.10
N ASN A 127 12.86 -8.18 -9.15
CA ASN A 127 11.73 -8.43 -8.26
C ASN A 127 10.97 -7.12 -8.03
N TYR A 128 9.65 -7.19 -8.11
CA TYR A 128 8.76 -6.07 -7.88
C TYR A 128 7.70 -6.47 -6.86
N THR A 129 7.57 -5.72 -5.78
CA THR A 129 6.50 -6.00 -4.84
C THR A 129 5.16 -5.59 -5.43
N SER A 130 4.10 -6.33 -5.14
CA SER A 130 2.79 -6.12 -5.77
C SER A 130 1.69 -5.86 -4.75
N ALA A 131 0.94 -6.91 -4.40
CA ALA A 131 -0.16 -6.82 -3.47
C ALA A 131 0.31 -6.66 -2.03
N LEU A 132 -0.47 -5.93 -1.24
CA LEU A 132 -0.31 -5.82 0.20
C LEU A 132 -1.66 -6.11 0.86
N GLN A 133 -1.74 -7.13 1.71
CA GLN A 133 -2.99 -7.51 2.36
C GLN A 133 -2.78 -7.71 3.85
N MET A 134 -3.63 -7.07 4.64
CA MET A 134 -3.73 -7.30 6.07
C MET A 134 -4.67 -8.49 6.33
N HIS A 135 -4.21 -9.49 7.07
CA HIS A 135 -5.08 -10.57 7.50
C HIS A 135 -6.23 -10.03 8.38
N PRO A 136 -7.46 -10.54 8.25
CA PRO A 136 -8.61 -10.04 9.02
C PRO A 136 -8.42 -10.00 10.54
N SER A 137 -7.57 -10.87 11.09
CA SER A 137 -7.22 -10.86 12.52
C SER A 137 -6.33 -9.67 12.94
N GLY A 138 -5.77 -8.92 11.99
CA GLY A 138 -4.78 -7.88 12.24
C GLY A 138 -3.39 -8.38 12.69
N ARG A 139 -3.19 -9.72 12.77
CA ARG A 139 -1.93 -10.30 13.27
C ARG A 139 -0.87 -10.47 12.20
N TYR A 140 -1.25 -10.50 10.94
CA TYR A 140 -0.33 -10.76 9.83
C TYR A 140 -0.55 -9.78 8.69
N LEU A 141 0.55 -9.35 8.12
CA LEU A 141 0.60 -8.58 6.88
C LEU A 141 1.34 -9.40 5.82
N LEU A 142 0.79 -9.47 4.62
CA LEU A 142 1.34 -10.25 3.53
C LEU A 142 1.62 -9.35 2.33
N ALA A 143 2.73 -9.60 1.63
CA ALA A 143 3.04 -8.92 0.36
C ALA A 143 3.46 -9.92 -0.72
N GLY A 144 3.09 -9.61 -1.97
CA GLY A 144 3.44 -10.43 -3.13
C GLY A 144 4.73 -9.95 -3.80
N ASN A 145 5.62 -10.87 -4.15
CA ASN A 145 6.85 -10.62 -4.91
C ASN A 145 6.70 -11.16 -6.33
N ARG A 146 6.73 -10.25 -7.32
CA ARG A 146 6.74 -10.58 -8.74
C ARG A 146 8.19 -10.72 -9.24
N GLY A 147 8.52 -11.84 -9.83
CA GLY A 147 9.87 -12.22 -10.20
C GLY A 147 10.37 -13.35 -9.30
N HIS A 148 10.51 -13.12 -8.01
CA HIS A 148 10.76 -14.20 -7.03
C HIS A 148 9.57 -15.14 -6.86
N ASN A 149 8.36 -14.73 -7.25
CA ASN A 149 7.13 -15.52 -7.25
C ASN A 149 6.80 -16.11 -5.88
N SER A 150 6.80 -15.24 -4.88
CA SER A 150 6.50 -15.61 -3.51
C SER A 150 5.53 -14.64 -2.84
N ILE A 151 4.91 -15.10 -1.76
CA ILE A 151 4.26 -14.24 -0.77
C ILE A 151 5.14 -14.23 0.46
N VAL A 152 5.52 -13.03 0.91
CA VAL A 152 6.18 -12.81 2.19
C VAL A 152 5.14 -12.56 3.27
N VAL A 153 5.36 -13.13 4.45
CA VAL A 153 4.48 -13.04 5.61
C VAL A 153 5.21 -12.36 6.76
N TYR A 154 4.58 -11.35 7.33
CA TYR A 154 5.03 -10.67 8.55
C TYR A 154 4.01 -10.84 9.65
N GLU A 155 4.49 -11.05 10.88
CA GLU A 155 3.69 -10.88 12.08
C GLU A 155 3.70 -9.39 12.46
N VAL A 156 2.52 -8.88 12.82
CA VAL A 156 2.33 -7.49 13.25
C VAL A 156 2.31 -7.44 14.76
N ASP A 157 3.21 -6.68 15.35
CA ASP A 157 3.14 -6.33 16.77
C ASP A 157 1.99 -5.34 16.99
N LYS A 158 1.01 -5.71 17.78
CA LYS A 158 -0.21 -4.93 17.99
C LYS A 158 0.01 -3.62 18.74
N GLU A 159 1.04 -3.58 19.58
CA GLU A 159 1.32 -2.39 20.41
C GLU A 159 2.12 -1.34 19.63
N THR A 160 3.05 -1.78 18.80
CA THR A 160 4.00 -0.92 18.10
C THR A 160 3.75 -0.81 16.59
N GLY A 161 2.87 -1.65 16.03
CA GLY A 161 2.65 -1.76 14.58
C GLY A 161 3.82 -2.32 13.79
N LEU A 162 4.93 -2.65 14.44
CA LEU A 162 6.15 -3.12 13.77
C LEU A 162 5.96 -4.51 13.19
N LEU A 163 6.68 -4.75 12.10
CA LEU A 163 6.64 -6.00 11.33
C LEU A 163 7.83 -6.88 11.69
N MET A 164 7.55 -8.17 11.93
CA MET A 164 8.55 -9.20 12.10
C MET A 164 8.39 -10.25 11.01
N LEU A 165 9.45 -10.49 10.22
CA LEU A 165 9.45 -11.48 9.15
C LEU A 165 9.19 -12.89 9.70
N LYS A 166 8.21 -13.59 9.13
CA LYS A 166 7.90 -15.00 9.44
C LYS A 166 8.43 -15.94 8.37
N GLY A 167 8.45 -15.52 7.13
CA GLY A 167 8.97 -16.31 6.02
C GLY A 167 8.35 -15.96 4.68
N HIS A 168 8.75 -16.76 3.69
CA HIS A 168 8.26 -16.66 2.31
C HIS A 168 7.64 -17.99 1.88
N THR A 169 6.51 -17.91 1.20
CA THR A 169 5.86 -19.06 0.57
C THR A 169 6.00 -18.92 -0.94
N MET A 170 6.64 -19.89 -1.58
CA MET A 170 6.75 -19.91 -3.03
C MET A 170 5.39 -20.22 -3.66
N LEU A 171 5.09 -19.54 -4.75
CA LEU A 171 3.89 -19.75 -5.54
C LEU A 171 4.19 -20.72 -6.68
N ALA A 172 3.20 -21.55 -7.04
CA ALA A 172 3.30 -22.41 -8.21
C ALA A 172 3.16 -21.65 -9.55
N GLY A 173 2.58 -20.44 -9.48
CA GLY A 173 2.38 -19.58 -10.63
C GLY A 173 3.43 -18.48 -10.75
N ASP A 174 3.35 -17.76 -11.84
CA ASP A 174 4.31 -16.72 -12.20
C ASP A 174 3.71 -15.31 -12.05
N PHE A 175 4.49 -14.37 -11.59
CA PHE A 175 4.23 -12.94 -11.58
C PHE A 175 2.94 -12.52 -10.82
N CYS A 176 2.77 -12.99 -9.58
CA CYS A 176 1.64 -12.68 -8.69
C CYS A 176 1.39 -11.17 -8.58
N ARG A 177 0.31 -10.69 -9.18
CA ARG A 177 -0.04 -9.26 -9.16
C ARG A 177 -0.96 -8.88 -8.02
N GLU A 178 -1.90 -9.74 -7.67
CA GLU A 178 -2.87 -9.52 -6.60
C GLU A 178 -3.23 -10.87 -5.95
N PHE A 179 -3.58 -10.83 -4.68
CA PHE A 179 -4.11 -11.97 -3.95
C PHE A 179 -5.12 -11.47 -2.89
N CYS A 180 -5.99 -12.35 -2.43
CA CYS A 180 -6.94 -12.05 -1.35
C CYS A 180 -7.05 -13.24 -0.40
N PHE A 181 -7.51 -12.96 0.82
CA PHE A 181 -7.90 -14.01 1.76
C PHE A 181 -9.27 -14.58 1.38
N VAL A 182 -9.42 -15.88 1.51
CA VAL A 182 -10.69 -16.57 1.35
C VAL A 182 -11.48 -16.43 2.66
N PRO A 183 -12.71 -15.89 2.65
CA PRO A 183 -13.44 -15.55 3.88
C PRO A 183 -13.68 -16.73 4.83
N ASP A 184 -13.91 -17.92 4.28
CA ASP A 184 -14.33 -19.10 5.04
C ASP A 184 -13.16 -20.03 5.43
N GLU A 185 -11.93 -19.71 5.00
CA GLU A 185 -10.76 -20.52 5.27
C GLU A 185 -9.59 -19.67 5.77
N ILE A 186 -9.41 -19.63 7.08
CA ILE A 186 -8.29 -18.92 7.72
C ILE A 186 -6.96 -19.48 7.18
N GLY A 187 -6.19 -18.64 6.47
CA GLY A 187 -4.84 -18.97 6.00
C GLY A 187 -4.74 -19.35 4.52
N ARG A 188 -5.82 -19.24 3.72
CA ARG A 188 -5.74 -19.38 2.26
C ARG A 188 -5.76 -18.03 1.56
N ALA A 189 -4.90 -17.88 0.58
CA ALA A 189 -4.88 -16.73 -0.33
C ALA A 189 -4.99 -17.22 -1.78
N SER A 190 -5.85 -16.57 -2.56
CA SER A 190 -5.93 -16.79 -4.01
C SER A 190 -5.10 -15.73 -4.72
N CYS A 191 -4.29 -16.14 -5.69
CA CYS A 191 -3.40 -15.29 -6.46
C CYS A 191 -3.88 -15.16 -7.90
N ARG A 192 -3.87 -13.94 -8.44
CA ARG A 192 -4.09 -13.67 -9.86
C ARG A 192 -2.75 -13.61 -10.58
N GLU A 193 -2.55 -14.50 -11.51
CA GLU A 193 -1.38 -14.56 -12.39
C GLU A 193 -1.54 -13.66 -13.63
N ARG A 194 -0.42 -13.39 -14.28
CA ARG A 194 -0.45 -12.84 -15.64
C ARG A 194 -0.85 -13.97 -16.59
N VAL A 195 -1.93 -13.79 -17.31
CA VAL A 195 -2.33 -14.65 -18.44
C VAL A 195 -1.55 -14.22 -19.67
#